data_8e555b64a3719c5b243ce68c5cc1c2a1
#
_entry.id   8e555b64a3719c5b243ce68c5cc1c2a1
#
_cell.length_a   1.000
_cell.length_b   1.000
_cell.length_c   1.000
_cell.angle_alpha   90.00
_cell.angle_beta   90.00
_cell.angle_gamma   90.00
#
_symmetry.space_group_name_H-M   'P 1'
#
loop_
_entity.id
_entity.type
_entity.pdbx_description
1 polymer ?
#
loop_
_entity_poly.entity_id
_entity_poly.type
_entity_poly.pdbx_seq_one_letter_code
_entity_poly.pdbx_strand_id
1 'polypeptide(L)'
;MNRYIVLTRIMVKNFNLLNLRPGKSGKNPIKGILISLLIFAAFLPMMLSIGSIVLAGYAALLEIRQEGLILVTGFSISSLTIFFFGIFYVMSVFYFSKDIESLLPLPIKPSEILAAKFTVAMLYEYLTEAVFLAPVLIGYGIASKAGLLYYLYGILLFLALPVLPLIYASAISMLVMGFTNLAKNKDRFRIVGGITAMFLAVGINAFITKLTGSSISAMELQKLMEQGNNSYAEIMSGIFFSNRFAVLALLNSEALKGFVNLALFVLICILFIMLFLSFGEGIYYKGVVGISEASAKRRRFSETELERSGRQKPVLRAYIIKELKLLFRTPVYFMNCVLMNFIFPLFIILPLLVQPDEMKELQVLGTYIRDGNGSAIVLAAAFGISAFVTSTNGIAASAISREGTNIFVCKYLPVSYKTQITAKALSGMSMGVVGTLSMLLAAAVFMPIPAYLMLLITAVSIFGIAFSSFSGILIDLNFPKLIWDNEQKAVKQNFNVVLNMLVSAVVAGIPVFTIVALHFTLWMTLLTLVLVFGILDLLLYNILSTTGVKLFERIEV
;
A
#
# COMPACT_ATOMS: atom_id res chain seq x y z
N MET A 1 -27.26 -23.26 -21.44
CA MET A 1 -26.64 -22.00 -20.96
C MET A 1 -25.17 -22.26 -20.69
N ASN A 2 -24.24 -21.49 -21.22
CA ASN A 2 -22.82 -21.77 -21.12
C ASN A 2 -22.37 -21.69 -19.63
N ARG A 3 -21.86 -22.77 -19.05
CA ARG A 3 -21.47 -22.89 -17.63
C ARG A 3 -20.53 -21.77 -17.20
N TYR A 4 -19.61 -21.39 -18.07
CA TYR A 4 -18.69 -20.27 -17.87
C TYR A 4 -19.43 -18.94 -17.60
N ILE A 5 -20.44 -18.59 -18.41
CA ILE A 5 -21.19 -17.33 -18.24
C ILE A 5 -21.95 -17.29 -16.91
N VAL A 6 -22.57 -18.41 -16.54
CA VAL A 6 -23.30 -18.52 -15.26
C VAL A 6 -22.34 -18.35 -14.10
N LEU A 7 -21.20 -19.03 -14.15
CA LEU A 7 -20.17 -19.00 -13.10
C LEU A 7 -19.62 -17.58 -12.94
N THR A 8 -19.24 -16.94 -14.05
CA THR A 8 -18.72 -15.56 -14.04
C THR A 8 -19.77 -14.59 -13.48
N ARG A 9 -21.03 -14.72 -13.87
CA ARG A 9 -22.11 -13.87 -13.36
C ARG A 9 -22.32 -14.02 -11.85
N ILE A 10 -22.27 -15.25 -11.35
CA ILE A 10 -22.41 -15.54 -9.91
C ILE A 10 -21.20 -14.97 -9.16
N MET A 11 -20.00 -15.18 -9.67
CA MET A 11 -18.77 -14.66 -9.06
C MET A 11 -18.75 -13.13 -9.03
N VAL A 12 -19.08 -12.45 -10.11
CA VAL A 12 -19.19 -10.99 -10.16
C VAL A 12 -20.25 -10.46 -9.20
N LYS A 13 -21.38 -11.16 -9.07
CA LYS A 13 -22.44 -10.77 -8.14
C LYS A 13 -22.05 -10.96 -6.67
N ASN A 14 -21.29 -12.01 -6.37
CA ASN A 14 -20.79 -12.28 -5.02
C ASN A 14 -19.58 -11.40 -4.64
N PHE A 15 -18.82 -10.97 -5.63
CA PHE A 15 -17.71 -10.07 -5.51
C PHE A 15 -18.21 -8.62 -5.65
N ASN A 16 -18.91 -8.14 -4.65
CA ASN A 16 -19.26 -6.72 -4.58
C ASN A 16 -17.99 -5.89 -4.32
N LEU A 17 -17.54 -5.12 -5.31
CA LEU A 17 -16.44 -4.14 -5.23
C LEU A 17 -16.53 -3.24 -3.99
N LEU A 18 -17.74 -2.99 -3.51
CA LEU A 18 -18.01 -2.00 -2.45
C LEU A 18 -18.51 -2.61 -1.14
N ASN A 19 -18.64 -3.96 -1.04
CA ASN A 19 -19.29 -4.60 0.12
C ASN A 19 -20.61 -3.90 0.55
N LEU A 20 -21.29 -3.31 -0.41
CA LEU A 20 -22.61 -2.71 -0.24
C LEU A 20 -23.65 -3.83 -0.19
N ARG A 21 -23.50 -4.77 0.76
CA ARG A 21 -24.66 -5.54 1.17
C ARG A 21 -25.59 -4.53 1.84
N PRO A 22 -26.76 -4.26 1.31
CA PRO A 22 -27.75 -3.54 2.07
C PRO A 22 -28.00 -4.39 3.31
N GLY A 23 -27.64 -3.88 4.47
CA GLY A 23 -28.25 -4.33 5.70
C GLY A 23 -29.75 -4.31 5.46
N LYS A 24 -30.55 -5.11 6.18
CA LYS A 24 -31.99 -5.33 6.03
C LYS A 24 -32.89 -4.09 5.85
N SER A 25 -32.35 -2.91 5.68
CA SER A 25 -33.00 -1.63 5.48
C SER A 25 -32.70 -1.04 4.11
N GLY A 26 -33.62 -1.20 3.17
CA GLY A 26 -33.84 -0.35 1.99
C GLY A 26 -32.79 -0.37 0.89
N LYS A 27 -33.18 -0.97 -0.24
CA LYS A 27 -32.53 -0.81 -1.56
C LYS A 27 -32.59 0.65 -2.02
N ASN A 28 -31.62 1.48 -1.65
CA ASN A 28 -31.43 2.77 -2.29
C ASN A 28 -30.29 2.65 -3.31
N PRO A 29 -30.57 2.45 -4.61
CA PRO A 29 -29.56 2.39 -5.66
C PRO A 29 -28.76 3.70 -5.75
N ILE A 30 -29.35 4.81 -5.33
CA ILE A 30 -28.72 6.14 -5.29
C ILE A 30 -27.50 6.18 -4.37
N LYS A 31 -27.53 5.50 -3.21
CA LYS A 31 -26.33 5.43 -2.32
C LYS A 31 -25.18 4.69 -2.96
N GLY A 32 -25.43 3.64 -3.73
CA GLY A 32 -24.39 2.91 -4.45
C GLY A 32 -23.73 3.75 -5.53
N ILE A 33 -24.54 4.47 -6.30
CA ILE A 33 -24.07 5.40 -7.33
C ILE A 33 -23.28 6.55 -6.69
N LEU A 34 -23.75 7.12 -5.59
CA LEU A 34 -23.07 8.21 -4.89
C LEU A 34 -21.69 7.79 -4.37
N ILE A 35 -21.57 6.58 -3.79
CA ILE A 35 -20.30 6.05 -3.31
C ILE A 35 -19.35 5.76 -4.48
N SER A 36 -19.84 5.23 -5.59
CA SER A 36 -19.01 5.01 -6.79
C SER A 36 -18.51 6.33 -7.38
N LEU A 37 -19.35 7.35 -7.41
CA LEU A 37 -18.97 8.72 -7.82
C LEU A 37 -17.94 9.32 -6.87
N LEU A 38 -18.07 9.11 -5.57
CA LEU A 38 -17.14 9.61 -4.57
C LEU A 38 -15.77 8.93 -4.66
N ILE A 39 -15.75 7.62 -4.95
CA ILE A 39 -14.51 6.88 -5.20
C ILE A 39 -13.85 7.39 -6.48
N PHE A 40 -14.60 7.55 -7.56
CA PHE A 40 -14.08 8.10 -8.80
C PHE A 40 -13.52 9.52 -8.61
N ALA A 41 -14.25 10.39 -7.89
CA ALA A 41 -13.81 11.73 -7.54
C ALA A 41 -12.51 11.74 -6.72
N ALA A 42 -12.28 10.74 -5.88
CA ALA A 42 -11.03 10.61 -5.11
C ALA A 42 -9.79 10.35 -6.00
N PHE A 43 -9.96 9.67 -7.14
CA PHE A 43 -8.88 9.45 -8.11
C PHE A 43 -8.74 10.57 -9.13
N LEU A 44 -9.72 11.45 -9.24
CA LEU A 44 -9.73 12.54 -10.22
C LEU A 44 -8.49 13.46 -10.14
N PRO A 45 -8.02 13.91 -8.95
CA PRO A 45 -6.81 14.73 -8.86
C PRO A 45 -5.57 14.02 -9.43
N MET A 46 -5.44 12.70 -9.19
CA MET A 46 -4.35 11.90 -9.72
C MET A 46 -4.44 11.77 -11.24
N MET A 47 -5.63 11.52 -11.77
CA MET A 47 -5.87 11.45 -13.23
C MET A 47 -5.56 12.78 -13.91
N LEU A 48 -5.96 13.90 -13.30
CA LEU A 48 -5.67 15.25 -13.81
C LEU A 48 -4.18 15.55 -13.78
N SER A 49 -3.48 15.14 -12.72
CA SER A 49 -2.02 15.30 -12.61
C SER A 49 -1.30 14.50 -13.71
N ILE A 50 -1.68 13.25 -13.95
CA ILE A 50 -1.13 12.46 -15.05
C ILE A 50 -1.42 13.13 -16.39
N GLY A 51 -2.64 13.58 -16.62
CA GLY A 51 -3.02 14.30 -17.84
C GLY A 51 -2.21 15.57 -18.08
N SER A 52 -1.96 16.37 -17.03
CA SER A 52 -1.14 17.57 -17.13
C SER A 52 0.32 17.25 -17.46
N ILE A 53 0.89 16.19 -16.86
CA ILE A 53 2.24 15.70 -17.19
C ILE A 53 2.33 15.26 -18.64
N VAL A 54 1.30 14.56 -19.15
CA VAL A 54 1.22 14.13 -20.55
C VAL A 54 1.19 15.32 -21.51
N LEU A 55 0.36 16.34 -21.23
CA LEU A 55 0.28 17.55 -22.05
C LEU A 55 1.60 18.33 -22.08
N ALA A 56 2.22 18.53 -20.94
CA ALA A 56 3.53 19.20 -20.82
C ALA A 56 4.64 18.39 -21.52
N GLY A 57 4.67 17.07 -21.27
CA GLY A 57 5.63 16.16 -21.89
C GLY A 57 5.49 16.09 -23.41
N TYR A 58 4.26 16.14 -23.95
CA TYR A 58 4.03 16.16 -25.37
C TYR A 58 4.66 17.39 -26.03
N ALA A 59 4.48 18.57 -25.45
CA ALA A 59 5.06 19.81 -25.97
C ALA A 59 6.60 19.73 -26.01
N ALA A 60 7.22 19.19 -24.96
CA ALA A 60 8.68 19.04 -24.89
C ALA A 60 9.23 17.97 -25.86
N LEU A 61 8.54 16.84 -26.03
CA LEU A 61 8.98 15.76 -26.90
C LEU A 61 8.68 16.00 -28.39
N LEU A 62 7.76 16.91 -28.70
CA LEU A 62 7.45 17.33 -30.06
C LEU A 62 8.66 17.99 -30.73
N GLU A 63 9.46 18.78 -29.98
CA GLU A 63 10.65 19.45 -30.49
C GLU A 63 11.69 18.46 -31.00
N ILE A 64 11.78 17.27 -30.38
CA ILE A 64 12.72 16.20 -30.77
C ILE A 64 12.05 15.09 -31.58
N ARG A 65 10.79 15.26 -31.98
CA ARG A 65 9.99 14.29 -32.75
C ARG A 65 9.90 12.90 -32.13
N GLN A 66 9.81 12.84 -30.79
CA GLN A 66 9.73 11.59 -30.01
C GLN A 66 8.49 11.56 -29.10
N GLU A 67 7.40 12.19 -29.51
CA GLU A 67 6.14 12.29 -28.75
C GLU A 67 5.52 10.93 -28.43
N GLY A 68 5.78 9.91 -29.26
CA GLY A 68 5.36 8.53 -29.01
C GLY A 68 5.91 7.91 -27.73
N LEU A 69 6.98 8.45 -27.17
CA LEU A 69 7.55 8.01 -25.90
C LEU A 69 6.55 8.10 -24.74
N ILE A 70 5.62 9.06 -24.79
CA ILE A 70 4.55 9.21 -23.80
C ILE A 70 3.63 7.98 -23.80
N LEU A 71 3.25 7.52 -24.98
CA LEU A 71 2.42 6.32 -25.10
C LEU A 71 3.19 5.09 -24.61
N VAL A 72 4.47 4.94 -24.99
CA VAL A 72 5.32 3.83 -24.52
C VAL A 72 5.39 3.80 -23.00
N THR A 73 5.68 4.94 -22.38
CA THR A 73 5.77 5.04 -20.89
C THR A 73 4.42 4.79 -20.24
N GLY A 74 3.34 5.35 -20.78
CA GLY A 74 1.98 5.16 -20.28
C GLY A 74 1.54 3.69 -20.31
N PHE A 75 1.71 3.01 -21.44
CA PHE A 75 1.42 1.58 -21.58
C PHE A 75 2.32 0.71 -20.69
N SER A 76 3.59 1.03 -20.59
CA SER A 76 4.55 0.27 -19.75
C SER A 76 4.24 0.40 -18.27
N ILE A 77 3.98 1.61 -17.78
CA ILE A 77 3.60 1.86 -16.39
C ILE A 77 2.28 1.18 -16.06
N SER A 78 1.28 1.29 -16.94
CA SER A 78 -0.02 0.63 -16.76
C SER A 78 0.13 -0.88 -16.71
N SER A 79 0.84 -1.49 -17.68
CA SER A 79 1.10 -2.94 -17.69
C SER A 79 1.85 -3.42 -16.45
N LEU A 80 2.84 -2.68 -16.00
CA LEU A 80 3.62 -2.99 -14.81
C LEU A 80 2.75 -2.91 -13.55
N THR A 81 1.91 -1.88 -13.45
CA THR A 81 0.98 -1.69 -12.34
C THR A 81 -0.05 -2.83 -12.27
N ILE A 82 -0.65 -3.18 -13.42
CA ILE A 82 -1.57 -4.31 -13.54
C ILE A 82 -0.89 -5.62 -13.15
N PHE A 83 0.33 -5.85 -13.60
CA PHE A 83 1.10 -7.05 -13.24
C PHE A 83 1.30 -7.18 -11.73
N PHE A 84 1.72 -6.11 -11.06
CA PHE A 84 1.97 -6.14 -9.63
C PHE A 84 0.71 -6.26 -8.79
N PHE A 85 -0.30 -5.44 -9.05
CA PHE A 85 -1.57 -5.56 -8.36
C PHE A 85 -2.26 -6.87 -8.73
N GLY A 86 -2.12 -7.31 -9.98
CA GLY A 86 -2.63 -8.58 -10.49
C GLY A 86 -2.14 -9.79 -9.71
N ILE A 87 -0.89 -9.85 -9.26
CA ILE A 87 -0.39 -10.94 -8.41
C ILE A 87 -1.25 -11.09 -7.15
N PHE A 88 -1.53 -9.97 -6.46
CA PHE A 88 -2.34 -10.00 -5.22
C PHE A 88 -3.81 -10.29 -5.50
N TYR A 89 -4.35 -9.71 -6.57
CA TYR A 89 -5.72 -9.94 -7.00
C TYR A 89 -5.96 -11.39 -7.38
N VAL A 90 -5.11 -11.93 -8.24
CA VAL A 90 -5.17 -13.31 -8.69
C VAL A 90 -5.12 -14.26 -7.50
N MET A 91 -4.17 -14.06 -6.58
CA MET A 91 -4.09 -14.92 -5.40
C MET A 91 -5.33 -14.84 -4.53
N SER A 92 -5.88 -13.64 -4.34
CA SER A 92 -7.13 -13.46 -3.59
C SER A 92 -8.32 -14.16 -4.26
N VAL A 93 -8.45 -14.01 -5.58
CA VAL A 93 -9.57 -14.53 -6.36
C VAL A 93 -9.41 -16.03 -6.66
N PHE A 94 -8.19 -16.48 -7.02
CA PHE A 94 -7.96 -17.86 -7.46
C PHE A 94 -7.87 -18.85 -6.30
N TYR A 95 -7.23 -18.44 -5.20
CA TYR A 95 -6.82 -19.37 -4.15
C TYR A 95 -7.43 -19.09 -2.77
N PHE A 96 -7.73 -17.85 -2.46
CA PHE A 96 -8.20 -17.48 -1.11
C PHE A 96 -9.69 -17.10 -1.05
N SER A 97 -10.40 -17.22 -2.15
CA SER A 97 -11.86 -17.02 -2.16
C SER A 97 -12.58 -18.19 -1.50
N LYS A 98 -13.60 -17.88 -0.69
CA LYS A 98 -14.39 -18.90 0.06
C LYS A 98 -15.23 -19.82 -0.83
N ASP A 99 -15.42 -19.45 -2.09
CA ASP A 99 -16.18 -20.19 -3.08
C ASP A 99 -15.47 -21.46 -3.59
N ILE A 100 -14.13 -21.55 -3.42
CA ILE A 100 -13.34 -22.70 -3.86
C ILE A 100 -13.84 -24.01 -3.26
N GLU A 101 -14.06 -24.04 -1.94
CA GLU A 101 -14.54 -25.23 -1.23
C GLU A 101 -15.89 -25.73 -1.75
N SER A 102 -16.73 -24.78 -2.21
CA SER A 102 -18.05 -25.09 -2.78
C SER A 102 -17.98 -25.49 -4.26
N LEU A 103 -16.96 -25.04 -5.00
CA LEU A 103 -16.82 -25.28 -6.43
C LEU A 103 -16.10 -26.60 -6.74
N LEU A 104 -15.18 -27.04 -5.88
CA LEU A 104 -14.40 -28.27 -6.08
C LEU A 104 -15.26 -29.54 -6.25
N PRO A 105 -16.36 -29.77 -5.49
CA PRO A 105 -17.19 -30.97 -5.65
C PRO A 105 -18.15 -30.88 -6.84
N LEU A 106 -18.27 -29.76 -7.53
CA LEU A 106 -19.18 -29.62 -8.66
C LEU A 106 -18.57 -30.21 -9.94
N PRO A 107 -19.39 -30.80 -10.83
CA PRO A 107 -18.93 -31.39 -12.10
C PRO A 107 -18.66 -30.27 -13.14
N ILE A 108 -17.71 -29.38 -12.84
CA ILE A 108 -17.28 -28.25 -13.67
C ILE A 108 -15.81 -28.45 -14.00
N LYS A 109 -15.43 -28.19 -15.26
CA LYS A 109 -14.02 -28.29 -15.67
C LYS A 109 -13.19 -27.23 -14.97
N PRO A 110 -11.97 -27.57 -14.46
CA PRO A 110 -11.09 -26.58 -13.84
C PRO A 110 -10.76 -25.38 -14.74
N SER A 111 -10.69 -25.59 -16.06
CA SER A 111 -10.51 -24.51 -17.05
C SER A 111 -11.68 -23.53 -17.08
N GLU A 112 -12.93 -23.98 -16.86
CA GLU A 112 -14.10 -23.08 -16.79
C GLU A 112 -14.06 -22.23 -15.50
N ILE A 113 -13.62 -22.82 -14.39
CA ILE A 113 -13.43 -22.10 -13.13
C ILE A 113 -12.30 -21.08 -13.27
N LEU A 114 -11.17 -21.48 -13.86
CA LEU A 114 -10.02 -20.63 -14.10
C LEU A 114 -10.38 -19.44 -15.00
N ALA A 115 -11.09 -19.68 -16.10
CA ALA A 115 -11.55 -18.64 -17.01
C ALA A 115 -12.50 -17.65 -16.32
N ALA A 116 -13.45 -18.14 -15.53
CA ALA A 116 -14.39 -17.28 -14.80
C ALA A 116 -13.65 -16.40 -13.77
N LYS A 117 -12.72 -16.98 -13.02
CA LYS A 117 -11.90 -16.24 -12.04
C LYS A 117 -10.96 -15.24 -12.70
N PHE A 118 -10.36 -15.58 -13.84
CA PHE A 118 -9.54 -14.69 -14.64
C PHE A 118 -10.36 -13.47 -15.12
N THR A 119 -11.57 -13.71 -15.63
CA THR A 119 -12.46 -12.62 -16.05
C THR A 119 -12.84 -11.71 -14.90
N VAL A 120 -13.10 -12.26 -13.71
CA VAL A 120 -13.36 -11.47 -12.51
C VAL A 120 -12.14 -10.64 -12.13
N ALA A 121 -10.94 -11.19 -12.15
CA ALA A 121 -9.71 -10.46 -11.86
C ALA A 121 -9.49 -9.32 -12.88
N MET A 122 -9.72 -9.59 -14.16
CA MET A 122 -9.60 -8.60 -15.25
C MET A 122 -10.56 -7.40 -15.05
N LEU A 123 -11.80 -7.65 -14.59
CA LEU A 123 -12.76 -6.58 -14.31
C LEU A 123 -12.28 -5.61 -13.22
N TYR A 124 -11.48 -6.10 -12.25
CA TYR A 124 -10.88 -5.23 -11.23
C TYR A 124 -9.73 -4.41 -11.77
N GLU A 125 -8.92 -5.02 -12.64
CA GLU A 125 -7.77 -4.33 -13.22
C GLU A 125 -8.19 -3.18 -14.13
N TYR A 126 -9.36 -3.22 -14.74
CA TYR A 126 -9.89 -2.07 -15.49
C TYR A 126 -10.03 -0.79 -14.64
N LEU A 127 -10.31 -0.92 -13.34
CA LEU A 127 -10.34 0.25 -12.47
C LEU A 127 -8.93 0.84 -12.28
N THR A 128 -7.95 -0.02 -12.07
CA THR A 128 -6.53 0.36 -11.95
C THR A 128 -6.05 1.00 -13.25
N GLU A 129 -6.34 0.37 -14.37
CA GLU A 129 -5.98 0.84 -15.70
C GLU A 129 -6.62 2.19 -16.04
N ALA A 130 -7.88 2.40 -15.69
CA ALA A 130 -8.59 3.67 -15.93
C ALA A 130 -7.89 4.85 -15.22
N VAL A 131 -7.29 4.63 -14.07
CA VAL A 131 -6.57 5.69 -13.35
C VAL A 131 -5.26 6.06 -14.03
N PHE A 132 -4.53 5.10 -14.59
CA PHE A 132 -3.20 5.33 -15.19
C PHE A 132 -3.24 5.54 -16.70
N LEU A 133 -3.90 4.66 -17.45
CA LEU A 133 -3.85 4.68 -18.91
C LEU A 133 -4.85 5.66 -19.54
N ALA A 134 -6.06 5.80 -18.99
CA ALA A 134 -7.05 6.69 -19.60
C ALA A 134 -6.59 8.15 -19.69
N PRO A 135 -5.97 8.76 -18.64
CA PRO A 135 -5.42 10.11 -18.75
C PRO A 135 -4.33 10.23 -19.81
N VAL A 136 -3.52 9.18 -20.01
CA VAL A 136 -2.47 9.16 -21.04
C VAL A 136 -3.08 9.14 -22.43
N LEU A 137 -4.05 8.27 -22.68
CA LEU A 137 -4.73 8.18 -23.98
C LEU A 137 -5.49 9.47 -24.33
N ILE A 138 -6.22 10.02 -23.36
CA ILE A 138 -6.98 11.26 -23.56
C ILE A 138 -6.04 12.44 -23.73
N GLY A 139 -5.04 12.59 -22.85
CA GLY A 139 -4.09 13.69 -22.89
C GLY A 139 -3.27 13.72 -24.17
N TYR A 140 -2.75 12.57 -24.60
CA TYR A 140 -2.04 12.45 -25.87
C TYR A 140 -2.96 12.74 -27.08
N GLY A 141 -4.18 12.17 -27.08
CA GLY A 141 -5.14 12.40 -28.16
C GLY A 141 -5.54 13.88 -28.33
N ILE A 142 -5.68 14.61 -27.21
CA ILE A 142 -5.94 16.06 -27.21
C ILE A 142 -4.72 16.82 -27.74
N ALA A 143 -3.53 16.50 -27.24
CA ALA A 143 -2.29 17.19 -27.60
C ALA A 143 -1.92 17.00 -29.08
N SER A 144 -2.07 15.78 -29.59
CA SER A 144 -1.79 15.42 -30.99
C SER A 144 -2.92 15.77 -31.97
N LYS A 145 -4.06 16.26 -31.46
CA LYS A 145 -5.29 16.50 -32.25
C LYS A 145 -5.71 15.25 -33.05
N ALA A 146 -5.63 14.08 -32.41
CA ALA A 146 -5.84 12.78 -33.02
C ALA A 146 -7.27 12.63 -33.59
N GLY A 147 -7.41 11.92 -34.72
CA GLY A 147 -8.68 11.60 -35.35
C GLY A 147 -9.50 10.55 -34.57
N LEU A 148 -10.74 10.31 -35.05
CA LEU A 148 -11.67 9.36 -34.42
C LEU A 148 -11.10 7.94 -34.30
N LEU A 149 -10.33 7.50 -35.30
CA LEU A 149 -9.72 6.15 -35.32
C LEU A 149 -8.76 5.93 -34.14
N TYR A 150 -8.02 6.95 -33.72
CA TYR A 150 -7.17 6.89 -32.57
C TYR A 150 -7.95 6.52 -31.29
N TYR A 151 -9.08 7.17 -31.04
CA TYR A 151 -9.92 6.90 -29.86
C TYR A 151 -10.58 5.52 -29.93
N LEU A 152 -11.00 5.09 -31.10
CA LEU A 152 -11.53 3.74 -31.30
C LEU A 152 -10.48 2.67 -31.01
N TYR A 153 -9.26 2.84 -31.53
CA TYR A 153 -8.14 1.94 -31.20
C TYR A 153 -7.78 2.02 -29.73
N GLY A 154 -7.79 3.22 -29.15
CA GLY A 154 -7.55 3.43 -27.71
C GLY A 154 -8.51 2.64 -26.82
N ILE A 155 -9.81 2.62 -27.15
CA ILE A 155 -10.81 1.83 -26.42
C ILE A 155 -10.55 0.32 -26.56
N LEU A 156 -10.25 -0.16 -27.77
CA LEU A 156 -9.95 -1.58 -27.99
C LEU A 156 -8.67 -2.02 -27.26
N LEU A 157 -7.65 -1.19 -27.30
CA LEU A 157 -6.39 -1.42 -26.59
C LEU A 157 -6.58 -1.39 -25.08
N PHE A 158 -7.36 -0.44 -24.55
CA PHE A 158 -7.72 -0.37 -23.14
C PHE A 158 -8.42 -1.66 -22.69
N LEU A 159 -9.33 -2.22 -23.47
CA LEU A 159 -10.01 -3.47 -23.12
C LEU A 159 -9.09 -4.71 -23.17
N ALA A 160 -8.06 -4.68 -24.01
CA ALA A 160 -7.19 -5.83 -24.23
C ALA A 160 -5.86 -5.76 -23.43
N LEU A 161 -5.41 -4.58 -23.02
CA LEU A 161 -4.12 -4.41 -22.34
C LEU A 161 -3.95 -5.25 -21.05
N PRO A 162 -4.96 -5.38 -20.17
CA PRO A 162 -4.77 -6.13 -18.93
C PRO A 162 -4.50 -7.62 -19.14
N VAL A 163 -4.79 -8.16 -20.30
CA VAL A 163 -4.71 -9.60 -20.59
C VAL A 163 -3.32 -10.16 -20.33
N LEU A 164 -2.28 -9.61 -20.96
CA LEU A 164 -0.92 -10.15 -20.83
C LEU A 164 -0.33 -9.95 -19.43
N PRO A 165 -0.36 -8.75 -18.85
CA PRO A 165 0.15 -8.55 -17.50
C PRO A 165 -0.53 -9.47 -16.47
N LEU A 166 -1.85 -9.64 -16.61
CA LEU A 166 -2.62 -10.50 -15.71
C LEU A 166 -2.33 -11.98 -15.92
N ILE A 167 -2.05 -12.42 -17.16
CA ILE A 167 -1.60 -13.80 -17.44
C ILE A 167 -0.24 -14.05 -16.78
N TYR A 168 0.72 -13.11 -16.87
CA TYR A 168 2.01 -13.24 -16.20
C TYR A 168 1.85 -13.29 -14.68
N ALA A 169 1.04 -12.41 -14.11
CA ALA A 169 0.70 -12.42 -12.69
C ALA A 169 0.06 -13.74 -12.25
N SER A 170 -0.86 -14.27 -13.08
CA SER A 170 -1.53 -15.55 -12.84
C SER A 170 -0.58 -16.73 -12.92
N ALA A 171 0.31 -16.75 -13.91
CA ALA A 171 1.30 -17.82 -14.08
C ALA A 171 2.26 -17.87 -12.89
N ILE A 172 2.80 -16.71 -12.47
CA ILE A 172 3.66 -16.64 -11.28
C ILE A 172 2.90 -17.07 -10.02
N SER A 173 1.67 -16.59 -9.85
CA SER A 173 0.82 -16.96 -8.72
C SER A 173 0.56 -18.47 -8.67
N MET A 174 0.25 -19.08 -9.81
CA MET A 174 0.02 -20.53 -9.92
C MET A 174 1.30 -21.34 -9.65
N LEU A 175 2.46 -20.90 -10.16
CA LEU A 175 3.74 -21.54 -9.89
C LEU A 175 4.08 -21.48 -8.40
N VAL A 176 3.94 -20.30 -7.77
CA VAL A 176 4.18 -20.14 -6.33
C VAL A 176 3.25 -21.03 -5.53
N MET A 177 1.96 -21.06 -5.86
CA MET A 177 0.97 -21.85 -5.13
C MET A 177 1.09 -23.35 -5.37
N GLY A 178 1.47 -23.78 -6.58
CA GLY A 178 1.62 -25.19 -6.94
C GLY A 178 2.90 -25.86 -6.41
N PHE A 179 4.00 -25.09 -6.28
CA PHE A 179 5.32 -25.67 -6.01
C PHE A 179 5.94 -25.27 -4.67
N THR A 180 5.38 -24.28 -3.96
CA THR A 180 5.97 -23.83 -2.70
C THR A 180 5.13 -24.17 -1.48
N ASN A 181 5.82 -24.53 -0.38
CA ASN A 181 5.18 -24.70 0.93
C ASN A 181 4.68 -23.37 1.55
N LEU A 182 5.02 -22.22 0.96
CA LEU A 182 4.51 -20.90 1.32
C LEU A 182 3.01 -20.82 1.11
N ALA A 183 2.51 -21.50 0.08
CA ALA A 183 1.09 -21.61 -0.25
C ALA A 183 0.24 -22.29 0.84
N LYS A 184 0.85 -23.19 1.61
CA LYS A 184 0.16 -23.92 2.69
C LYS A 184 -0.15 -23.04 3.91
N ASN A 185 0.43 -21.84 3.99
CA ASN A 185 0.19 -20.92 5.09
C ASN A 185 -0.22 -19.55 4.53
N LYS A 186 -1.52 -19.32 4.43
CA LYS A 186 -2.18 -18.11 3.93
C LYS A 186 -1.58 -16.83 4.55
N ASP A 187 -1.20 -16.90 5.81
CA ASP A 187 -0.70 -15.75 6.57
C ASP A 187 0.75 -15.42 6.19
N ARG A 188 1.61 -16.43 6.07
CA ARG A 188 3.00 -16.24 5.61
C ARG A 188 3.04 -15.70 4.18
N PHE A 189 2.18 -16.22 3.33
CA PHE A 189 2.08 -15.77 1.95
C PHE A 189 1.70 -14.28 1.86
N ARG A 190 0.70 -13.84 2.63
CA ARG A 190 0.30 -12.42 2.67
C ARG A 190 1.45 -11.52 3.14
N ILE A 191 2.22 -11.95 4.14
CA ILE A 191 3.38 -11.18 4.63
C ILE A 191 4.46 -11.10 3.55
N VAL A 192 4.88 -12.24 2.99
CA VAL A 192 5.93 -12.29 1.95
C VAL A 192 5.48 -11.51 0.71
N GLY A 193 4.24 -11.71 0.26
CA GLY A 193 3.67 -10.98 -0.87
C GLY A 193 3.64 -9.47 -0.64
N GLY A 194 3.23 -9.03 0.55
CA GLY A 194 3.21 -7.61 0.91
C GLY A 194 4.59 -6.97 0.96
N ILE A 195 5.57 -7.68 1.53
CA ILE A 195 6.97 -7.22 1.56
C ILE A 195 7.53 -7.13 0.13
N THR A 196 7.28 -8.14 -0.69
CA THR A 196 7.71 -8.16 -2.10
C THR A 196 7.08 -7.01 -2.89
N ALA A 197 5.77 -6.76 -2.72
CA ALA A 197 5.10 -5.63 -3.37
C ALA A 197 5.69 -4.28 -2.95
N MET A 198 6.05 -4.14 -1.69
CA MET A 198 6.69 -2.93 -1.19
C MET A 198 8.06 -2.71 -1.85
N PHE A 199 8.93 -3.73 -1.89
CA PHE A 199 10.23 -3.62 -2.56
C PHE A 199 10.09 -3.37 -4.06
N LEU A 200 9.07 -3.92 -4.68
CA LEU A 200 8.78 -3.68 -6.09
C LEU A 200 8.28 -2.25 -6.34
N ALA A 201 7.36 -1.73 -5.52
CA ALA A 201 6.91 -0.34 -5.63
C ALA A 201 8.06 0.64 -5.49
N VAL A 202 8.97 0.35 -4.57
CA VAL A 202 10.19 1.09 -4.32
C VAL A 202 11.17 0.96 -5.50
N GLY A 203 11.37 -0.23 -6.02
CA GLY A 203 12.21 -0.50 -7.20
C GLY A 203 11.69 0.20 -8.46
N ILE A 204 10.37 0.23 -8.65
CA ILE A 204 9.73 0.96 -9.76
C ILE A 204 9.96 2.46 -9.60
N ASN A 205 9.78 3.00 -8.39
CA ASN A 205 10.01 4.42 -8.14
C ASN A 205 11.47 4.77 -8.45
N ALA A 206 12.44 3.98 -7.94
CA ALA A 206 13.85 4.16 -8.22
C ALA A 206 14.17 4.06 -9.73
N PHE A 207 13.55 3.12 -10.43
CA PHE A 207 13.71 2.96 -11.88
C PHE A 207 13.15 4.16 -12.65
N ILE A 208 11.95 4.63 -12.29
CA ILE A 208 11.34 5.82 -12.89
C ILE A 208 12.22 7.06 -12.63
N THR A 209 12.68 7.24 -11.39
CA THR A 209 13.54 8.36 -11.01
C THR A 209 14.87 8.32 -11.78
N LYS A 210 15.44 7.13 -11.97
CA LYS A 210 16.66 6.97 -12.79
C LYS A 210 16.41 7.28 -14.27
N LEU A 211 15.24 6.92 -14.81
CA LEU A 211 14.85 7.26 -16.20
C LEU A 211 14.59 8.75 -16.38
N THR A 212 14.00 9.41 -15.37
CA THR A 212 13.67 10.84 -15.44
C THR A 212 14.83 11.73 -14.97
N GLY A 213 15.66 11.24 -14.07
CA GLY A 213 16.80 11.96 -13.50
C GLY A 213 18.12 11.82 -14.31
N SER A 214 18.25 10.79 -15.17
CA SER A 214 19.27 10.80 -16.19
C SER A 214 18.85 11.85 -17.24
N SER A 215 19.35 13.07 -17.09
CA SER A 215 19.37 14.02 -18.21
C SER A 215 19.88 13.24 -19.42
N ILE A 216 19.01 13.01 -20.41
CA ILE A 216 19.43 12.42 -21.68
C ILE A 216 20.64 13.23 -22.11
N SER A 217 21.80 12.60 -22.18
CA SER A 217 23.02 13.32 -22.52
C SER A 217 22.81 13.95 -23.90
N ALA A 218 23.41 15.11 -24.14
CA ALA A 218 23.27 15.78 -25.44
C ALA A 218 23.62 14.82 -26.59
N MET A 219 24.51 13.86 -26.35
CA MET A 219 24.93 12.84 -27.30
C MET A 219 23.84 11.76 -27.54
N GLU A 220 23.07 11.38 -26.50
CA GLU A 220 21.93 10.47 -26.63
C GLU A 220 20.76 11.16 -27.32
N LEU A 221 20.53 12.45 -27.01
CA LEU A 221 19.52 13.27 -27.70
C LEU A 221 19.83 13.37 -29.20
N GLN A 222 21.08 13.59 -29.55
CA GLN A 222 21.54 13.64 -30.93
C GLN A 222 21.34 12.31 -31.65
N LYS A 223 21.67 11.18 -31.02
CA LYS A 223 21.42 9.83 -31.57
C LYS A 223 19.92 9.57 -31.78
N LEU A 224 19.06 10.01 -30.85
CA LEU A 224 17.60 9.87 -30.99
C LEU A 224 17.06 10.68 -32.17
N MET A 225 17.60 11.89 -32.40
CA MET A 225 17.22 12.73 -33.55
C MET A 225 17.69 12.12 -34.87
N GLU A 226 18.82 11.42 -34.89
CA GLU A 226 19.37 10.77 -36.07
C GLU A 226 18.63 9.47 -36.47
N GLN A 227 18.01 8.78 -35.49
CA GLN A 227 17.32 7.50 -35.70
C GLN A 227 15.88 7.62 -36.28
N GLY A 228 15.37 8.81 -36.43
CA GLY A 228 14.06 9.08 -37.05
C GLY A 228 12.89 9.23 -36.08
N ASN A 229 11.71 9.58 -36.58
CA ASN A 229 10.50 9.84 -35.82
C ASN A 229 10.08 8.62 -34.98
N ASN A 230 9.89 8.83 -33.69
CA ASN A 230 9.40 7.81 -32.76
C ASN A 230 10.21 6.50 -32.73
N SER A 231 11.50 6.53 -33.11
CA SER A 231 12.37 5.36 -33.09
C SER A 231 12.49 4.69 -31.72
N TYR A 232 12.38 5.47 -30.64
CA TYR A 232 12.39 4.96 -29.27
C TYR A 232 11.19 4.07 -28.95
N ALA A 233 10.02 4.34 -29.53
CA ALA A 233 8.84 3.51 -29.39
C ALA A 233 9.04 2.11 -30.00
N GLU A 234 9.91 1.98 -30.99
CA GLU A 234 10.23 0.69 -31.60
C GLU A 234 11.22 -0.13 -30.77
N ILE A 235 12.11 0.52 -30.02
CA ILE A 235 13.21 -0.12 -29.26
C ILE A 235 12.75 -0.48 -27.83
N MET A 236 11.92 0.37 -27.19
CA MET A 236 11.51 0.22 -25.78
C MET A 236 10.39 -0.81 -25.57
N SER A 237 10.46 -1.95 -26.19
CA SER A 237 9.61 -3.10 -25.85
C SER A 237 10.24 -3.89 -24.70
N GLY A 238 10.09 -3.40 -23.46
CA GLY A 238 10.58 -4.09 -22.26
C GLY A 238 9.89 -5.44 -21.99
N ILE A 239 9.63 -5.77 -20.74
CA ILE A 239 9.01 -7.02 -20.26
C ILE A 239 7.70 -7.34 -20.99
N PHE A 240 6.95 -6.32 -21.42
CA PHE A 240 5.70 -6.46 -22.16
C PHE A 240 5.89 -6.10 -23.63
N PHE A 241 6.48 -7.02 -24.39
CA PHE A 241 6.75 -6.84 -25.83
C PHE A 241 5.51 -6.48 -26.66
N SER A 242 4.31 -6.84 -26.19
CA SER A 242 3.05 -6.51 -26.84
C SER A 242 2.76 -5.01 -26.86
N ASN A 243 3.23 -4.25 -25.87
CA ASN A 243 2.99 -2.81 -25.78
C ASN A 243 3.53 -2.06 -27.00
N ARG A 244 4.59 -2.58 -27.65
CA ARG A 244 5.10 -2.05 -28.92
C ARG A 244 3.98 -2.00 -29.99
N PHE A 245 3.26 -3.10 -30.15
CA PHE A 245 2.18 -3.15 -31.15
C PHE A 245 1.02 -2.21 -30.80
N ALA A 246 0.69 -2.10 -29.50
CA ALA A 246 -0.33 -1.18 -29.04
C ALA A 246 0.02 0.29 -29.32
N VAL A 247 1.26 0.69 -29.03
CA VAL A 247 1.73 2.05 -29.30
C VAL A 247 1.81 2.34 -30.79
N LEU A 248 2.37 1.43 -31.59
CA LEU A 248 2.45 1.59 -33.05
C LEU A 248 1.05 1.62 -33.73
N ALA A 249 0.07 0.93 -33.15
CA ALA A 249 -1.30 1.02 -33.60
C ALA A 249 -1.88 2.43 -33.42
N LEU A 250 -1.60 3.08 -32.27
CA LEU A 250 -2.07 4.43 -31.99
C LEU A 250 -1.32 5.50 -32.82
N LEU A 251 0.00 5.40 -32.91
CA LEU A 251 0.82 6.34 -33.66
C LEU A 251 0.50 6.35 -35.14
N ASN A 252 0.10 5.20 -35.70
CA ASN A 252 -0.25 5.05 -37.10
C ASN A 252 -1.75 4.81 -37.33
N SER A 253 -2.60 5.34 -36.47
CA SER A 253 -4.05 5.02 -36.43
C SER A 253 -4.78 5.30 -37.76
N GLU A 254 -4.31 6.25 -38.55
CA GLU A 254 -4.90 6.60 -39.84
C GLU A 254 -4.34 5.79 -41.02
N ALA A 255 -3.25 5.04 -40.77
CA ALA A 255 -2.61 4.22 -41.81
C ALA A 255 -2.96 2.72 -41.65
N LEU A 256 -2.85 1.96 -42.76
CA LEU A 256 -3.04 0.51 -42.73
C LEU A 256 -2.10 -0.19 -41.72
N LYS A 257 -0.89 0.36 -41.52
CA LYS A 257 0.06 -0.13 -40.52
C LYS A 257 -0.52 -0.10 -39.10
N GLY A 258 -1.33 0.91 -38.75
CA GLY A 258 -1.99 0.99 -37.44
C GLY A 258 -2.97 -0.16 -37.22
N PHE A 259 -3.81 -0.45 -38.23
CA PHE A 259 -4.73 -1.57 -38.18
C PHE A 259 -4.01 -2.93 -38.04
N VAL A 260 -2.92 -3.14 -38.80
CA VAL A 260 -2.13 -4.37 -38.72
C VAL A 260 -1.54 -4.56 -37.31
N ASN A 261 -0.99 -3.50 -36.71
CA ASN A 261 -0.43 -3.55 -35.36
C ASN A 261 -1.53 -3.82 -34.30
N LEU A 262 -2.71 -3.20 -34.45
CA LEU A 262 -3.85 -3.49 -33.58
C LEU A 262 -4.27 -4.96 -33.65
N ALA A 263 -4.40 -5.48 -34.90
CA ALA A 263 -4.76 -6.88 -35.14
C ALA A 263 -3.71 -7.84 -34.54
N LEU A 264 -2.43 -7.54 -34.71
CA LEU A 264 -1.34 -8.33 -34.10
C LEU A 264 -1.41 -8.30 -32.55
N PHE A 265 -1.67 -7.14 -31.94
CA PHE A 265 -1.83 -7.04 -30.49
C PHE A 265 -2.98 -7.91 -29.98
N VAL A 266 -4.15 -7.81 -30.61
CA VAL A 266 -5.34 -8.60 -30.25
C VAL A 266 -5.09 -10.10 -30.44
N LEU A 267 -4.44 -10.47 -31.54
CA LEU A 267 -4.10 -11.87 -31.84
C LEU A 267 -3.14 -12.44 -30.79
N ILE A 268 -2.13 -11.67 -30.37
CA ILE A 268 -1.23 -12.05 -29.28
C ILE A 268 -2.03 -12.27 -27.99
N CYS A 269 -2.93 -11.35 -27.63
CA CYS A 269 -3.78 -11.50 -26.45
C CYS A 269 -4.63 -12.78 -26.50
N ILE A 270 -5.26 -13.07 -27.63
CA ILE A 270 -6.07 -14.29 -27.83
C ILE A 270 -5.19 -15.55 -27.70
N LEU A 271 -4.04 -15.57 -28.36
CA LEU A 271 -3.10 -16.68 -28.28
C LEU A 271 -2.67 -16.96 -26.84
N PHE A 272 -2.30 -15.92 -26.08
CA PHE A 272 -1.88 -16.07 -24.70
C PHE A 272 -3.01 -16.53 -23.78
N ILE A 273 -4.27 -16.08 -24.00
CA ILE A 273 -5.44 -16.60 -23.27
C ILE A 273 -5.62 -18.10 -23.53
N MET A 274 -5.52 -18.55 -24.79
CA MET A 274 -5.65 -19.96 -25.14
C MET A 274 -4.56 -20.81 -24.48
N LEU A 275 -3.30 -20.35 -24.54
CA LEU A 275 -2.19 -21.01 -23.87
C LEU A 275 -2.38 -21.06 -22.36
N PHE A 276 -2.80 -19.94 -21.76
CA PHE A 276 -3.05 -19.84 -20.33
C PHE A 276 -4.13 -20.81 -19.86
N LEU A 277 -5.24 -20.92 -20.55
CA LEU A 277 -6.31 -21.86 -20.20
C LEU A 277 -5.91 -23.31 -20.40
N SER A 278 -5.15 -23.63 -21.46
CA SER A 278 -4.70 -24.99 -21.76
C SER A 278 -3.67 -25.51 -20.75
N PHE A 279 -2.66 -24.71 -20.41
CA PHE A 279 -1.59 -25.10 -19.49
C PHE A 279 -1.93 -24.79 -18.02
N GLY A 280 -2.75 -23.78 -17.79
CA GLY A 280 -3.08 -23.31 -16.44
C GLY A 280 -3.97 -24.29 -15.67
N GLU A 281 -4.80 -25.08 -16.34
CA GLU A 281 -5.76 -26.01 -15.73
C GLU A 281 -5.09 -26.96 -14.73
N GLY A 282 -4.02 -27.66 -15.15
CA GLY A 282 -3.32 -28.65 -14.33
C GLY A 282 -2.59 -28.03 -13.12
N ILE A 283 -1.94 -26.88 -13.34
CA ILE A 283 -1.18 -26.18 -12.28
C ILE A 283 -2.14 -25.56 -11.26
N TYR A 284 -3.22 -24.94 -11.73
CA TYR A 284 -4.25 -24.35 -10.89
C TYR A 284 -4.87 -25.37 -9.94
N TYR A 285 -5.30 -26.54 -10.48
CA TYR A 285 -5.92 -27.60 -9.68
C TYR A 285 -4.98 -28.12 -8.60
N LYS A 286 -3.70 -28.35 -8.95
CA LYS A 286 -2.67 -28.76 -7.99
C LYS A 286 -2.48 -27.78 -6.84
N GLY A 287 -2.48 -26.49 -7.14
CA GLY A 287 -2.39 -25.42 -6.14
C GLY A 287 -3.60 -25.38 -5.21
N VAL A 288 -4.81 -25.55 -5.74
CA VAL A 288 -6.05 -25.52 -4.97
C VAL A 288 -6.16 -26.74 -4.04
N VAL A 289 -5.89 -27.95 -4.53
CA VAL A 289 -5.91 -29.18 -3.72
C VAL A 289 -4.85 -29.13 -2.63
N GLY A 290 -3.65 -28.63 -2.94
CA GLY A 290 -2.57 -28.48 -1.96
C GLY A 290 -2.90 -27.55 -0.78
N ILE A 291 -3.82 -26.60 -0.95
CA ILE A 291 -4.31 -25.74 0.14
C ILE A 291 -5.31 -26.48 1.03
N SER A 292 -6.22 -27.24 0.43
CA SER A 292 -7.26 -27.96 1.18
C SER A 292 -6.69 -29.10 2.05
N GLU A 293 -5.56 -29.69 1.64
CA GLU A 293 -4.89 -30.78 2.36
C GLU A 293 -3.90 -30.30 3.43
N ALA A 294 -3.67 -28.99 3.56
CA ALA A 294 -2.76 -28.44 4.55
C ALA A 294 -3.34 -28.55 5.98
N SER A 295 -3.40 -29.76 6.50
CA SER A 295 -3.67 -29.96 7.94
C SER A 295 -2.52 -29.39 8.76
N ALA A 296 -2.83 -28.53 9.73
CA ALA A 296 -1.87 -27.95 10.65
C ALA A 296 -1.13 -29.08 11.38
N LYS A 297 0.17 -29.26 11.12
CA LYS A 297 1.02 -30.12 11.95
C LYS A 297 0.93 -29.61 13.38
N ARG A 298 0.28 -30.37 14.28
CA ARG A 298 0.25 -30.09 15.72
C ARG A 298 1.70 -30.04 16.22
N ARG A 299 2.16 -28.84 16.58
CA ARG A 299 3.45 -28.67 17.25
C ARG A 299 3.36 -29.33 18.62
N ARG A 300 4.14 -30.38 18.87
CA ARG A 300 4.29 -30.93 20.21
C ARG A 300 5.17 -29.95 20.99
N PHE A 301 4.67 -29.44 22.10
CA PHE A 301 5.46 -28.65 23.03
C PHE A 301 6.39 -29.58 23.82
N SER A 302 7.65 -29.19 24.01
CA SER A 302 8.53 -29.88 24.95
C SER A 302 8.13 -29.55 26.38
N GLU A 303 8.45 -30.41 27.34
CA GLU A 303 8.16 -30.18 28.78
C GLU A 303 8.75 -28.86 29.24
N THR A 304 9.96 -28.52 28.82
CA THR A 304 10.62 -27.25 29.12
C THR A 304 9.91 -26.03 28.50
N GLU A 305 9.27 -26.16 27.35
CA GLU A 305 8.44 -25.10 26.76
C GLU A 305 7.13 -24.94 27.55
N LEU A 306 6.54 -26.03 28.04
CA LEU A 306 5.35 -26.00 28.88
C LEU A 306 5.63 -25.36 30.25
N GLU A 307 6.72 -25.72 30.91
CA GLU A 307 7.15 -25.11 32.18
C GLU A 307 7.44 -23.59 32.00
N ARG A 308 8.14 -23.19 30.94
CA ARG A 308 8.37 -21.76 30.64
C ARG A 308 7.08 -21.00 30.35
N SER A 309 6.12 -21.62 29.72
CA SER A 309 4.81 -20.99 29.42
C SER A 309 3.93 -20.88 30.66
N GLY A 310 4.09 -21.78 31.64
CA GLY A 310 3.35 -21.79 32.89
C GLY A 310 3.88 -20.80 33.95
N ARG A 311 5.07 -20.21 33.79
CA ARG A 311 5.60 -19.22 34.76
C ARG A 311 4.74 -17.95 34.74
N GLN A 312 4.27 -17.56 35.93
CA GLN A 312 3.55 -16.30 36.14
C GLN A 312 4.43 -15.11 35.79
N LYS A 313 3.94 -14.26 34.88
CA LYS A 313 4.58 -12.98 34.52
C LYS A 313 3.77 -11.84 35.13
N PRO A 314 4.39 -10.66 35.40
CA PRO A 314 3.63 -9.48 35.77
C PRO A 314 2.51 -9.21 34.74
N VAL A 315 1.30 -8.98 35.24
CA VAL A 315 0.08 -8.90 34.45
C VAL A 315 0.21 -7.89 33.30
N LEU A 316 0.75 -6.70 33.60
CA LEU A 316 0.99 -5.66 32.59
C LEU A 316 1.91 -6.16 31.47
N ARG A 317 3.05 -6.81 31.82
CA ARG A 317 3.99 -7.35 30.84
C ARG A 317 3.36 -8.46 29.99
N ALA A 318 2.59 -9.33 30.61
CA ALA A 318 1.89 -10.40 29.90
C ALA A 318 0.90 -9.84 28.86
N TYR A 319 0.19 -8.76 29.24
CA TYR A 319 -0.77 -8.12 28.36
C TYR A 319 -0.10 -7.35 27.21
N ILE A 320 1.01 -6.63 27.45
CA ILE A 320 1.82 -6.00 26.40
C ILE A 320 2.31 -7.06 25.40
N ILE A 321 2.83 -8.19 25.89
CA ILE A 321 3.29 -9.29 25.01
C ILE A 321 2.12 -9.87 24.22
N LYS A 322 0.91 -9.96 24.78
CA LYS A 322 -0.31 -10.39 24.07
C LYS A 322 -0.61 -9.44 22.93
N GLU A 323 -0.62 -8.12 23.17
CA GLU A 323 -0.87 -7.09 22.15
C GLU A 323 0.18 -7.14 21.02
N LEU A 324 1.47 -7.21 21.38
CA LEU A 324 2.54 -7.31 20.39
C LEU A 324 2.43 -8.61 19.58
N LYS A 325 2.17 -9.76 20.23
CA LYS A 325 1.95 -11.01 19.52
C LYS A 325 0.77 -10.94 18.55
N LEU A 326 -0.30 -10.25 18.89
CA LEU A 326 -1.44 -10.03 18.01
C LEU A 326 -1.02 -9.25 16.75
N LEU A 327 -0.23 -8.18 16.93
CA LEU A 327 0.29 -7.37 15.81
C LEU A 327 1.20 -8.18 14.89
N PHE A 328 2.10 -8.98 15.43
CA PHE A 328 3.07 -9.74 14.63
C PHE A 328 2.50 -11.02 14.00
N ARG A 329 1.47 -11.64 14.62
CA ARG A 329 0.88 -12.89 14.14
C ARG A 329 -0.24 -12.69 13.13
N THR A 330 -0.95 -11.56 13.20
CA THR A 330 -2.02 -11.27 12.24
C THR A 330 -1.41 -10.53 11.05
N PRO A 331 -1.39 -11.12 9.85
CA PRO A 331 -0.71 -10.56 8.68
C PRO A 331 -1.16 -9.15 8.33
N VAL A 332 -2.46 -8.90 8.44
CA VAL A 332 -3.04 -7.58 8.15
C VAL A 332 -2.53 -6.52 9.12
N TYR A 333 -2.42 -6.84 10.40
CA TYR A 333 -1.89 -5.92 11.41
C TYR A 333 -0.38 -5.75 11.27
N PHE A 334 0.34 -6.84 10.97
CA PHE A 334 1.77 -6.77 10.70
C PHE A 334 2.08 -5.82 9.55
N MET A 335 1.39 -5.97 8.41
CA MET A 335 1.63 -5.16 7.22
C MET A 335 1.22 -3.69 7.41
N ASN A 336 0.07 -3.43 8.05
CA ASN A 336 -0.46 -2.07 8.13
C ASN A 336 0.04 -1.29 9.35
N CYS A 337 0.46 -1.98 10.43
CA CYS A 337 0.86 -1.33 11.68
C CYS A 337 2.36 -1.47 11.96
N VAL A 338 2.90 -2.69 11.85
CA VAL A 338 4.31 -2.95 12.20
C VAL A 338 5.23 -2.52 11.09
N LEU A 339 4.96 -2.98 9.86
CA LEU A 339 5.81 -2.75 8.70
C LEU A 339 5.90 -1.26 8.34
N MET A 340 4.86 -0.48 8.59
CA MET A 340 4.85 0.96 8.35
C MET A 340 5.98 1.69 9.08
N ASN A 341 6.38 1.24 10.27
CA ASN A 341 7.50 1.85 11.00
C ASN A 341 8.87 1.68 10.29
N PHE A 342 8.99 0.72 9.38
CA PHE A 342 10.20 0.47 8.59
C PHE A 342 10.10 1.01 7.17
N ILE A 343 8.89 1.26 6.67
CA ILE A 343 8.66 1.82 5.33
C ILE A 343 9.09 3.30 5.28
N PHE A 344 8.79 4.09 6.30
CA PHE A 344 9.16 5.51 6.31
C PHE A 344 10.66 5.75 6.12
N PRO A 345 11.58 5.07 6.84
CA PRO A 345 13.00 5.18 6.56
C PRO A 345 13.36 4.83 5.11
N LEU A 346 12.74 3.80 4.53
CA LEU A 346 13.00 3.39 3.15
C LEU A 346 12.62 4.46 2.13
N PHE A 347 11.52 5.18 2.34
CA PHE A 347 11.13 6.30 1.48
C PHE A 347 12.14 7.46 1.50
N ILE A 348 12.89 7.62 2.59
CA ILE A 348 13.96 8.62 2.68
C ILE A 348 15.24 8.10 2.02
N ILE A 349 15.63 6.86 2.33
CA ILE A 349 16.89 6.27 1.88
C ILE A 349 16.92 6.09 0.35
N LEU A 350 15.80 5.71 -0.23
CA LEU A 350 15.77 5.27 -1.62
C LEU A 350 16.00 6.37 -2.65
N PRO A 351 15.35 7.55 -2.55
CA PRO A 351 15.67 8.68 -3.43
C PRO A 351 17.17 9.05 -3.36
N LEU A 352 17.75 9.01 -2.16
CA LEU A 352 19.16 9.34 -1.92
C LEU A 352 20.13 8.35 -2.56
N LEU A 353 19.77 7.07 -2.62
CA LEU A 353 20.58 6.05 -3.32
C LEU A 353 20.50 6.18 -4.84
N VAL A 354 19.40 6.74 -5.35
CA VAL A 354 19.16 6.88 -6.79
C VAL A 354 19.73 8.19 -7.33
N GLN A 355 19.79 9.25 -6.50
CA GLN A 355 20.27 10.58 -6.84
C GLN A 355 21.45 10.98 -5.95
N PRO A 356 22.70 10.67 -6.35
CA PRO A 356 23.90 10.96 -5.54
C PRO A 356 24.12 12.45 -5.26
N ASP A 357 23.57 13.35 -6.08
CA ASP A 357 23.72 14.79 -5.88
C ASP A 357 22.87 15.29 -4.70
N GLU A 358 21.68 14.75 -4.47
CA GLU A 358 20.88 15.02 -3.26
C GLU A 358 21.60 14.56 -1.99
N MET A 359 22.42 13.52 -2.08
CA MET A 359 23.24 13.05 -0.96
C MET A 359 24.29 14.09 -0.54
N LYS A 360 24.87 14.83 -1.48
CA LYS A 360 25.82 15.91 -1.19
C LYS A 360 25.15 17.07 -0.44
N GLU A 361 23.93 17.45 -0.85
CA GLU A 361 23.15 18.48 -0.17
C GLU A 361 22.83 18.10 1.28
N LEU A 362 22.49 16.83 1.52
CA LEU A 362 22.26 16.32 2.87
C LEU A 362 23.54 16.28 3.73
N GLN A 363 24.68 15.99 3.14
CA GLN A 363 25.95 16.06 3.84
C GLN A 363 26.30 17.50 4.23
N VAL A 364 26.05 18.48 3.35
CA VAL A 364 26.20 19.90 3.65
C VAL A 364 25.28 20.32 4.80
N LEU A 365 24.01 19.91 4.76
CA LEU A 365 23.07 20.15 5.85
C LEU A 365 23.55 19.48 7.16
N GLY A 366 24.09 18.27 7.08
CA GLY A 366 24.64 17.56 8.23
C GLY A 366 25.85 18.25 8.85
N THR A 367 26.74 18.85 8.05
CA THR A 367 27.87 19.64 8.55
C THR A 367 27.39 20.92 9.22
N TYR A 368 26.40 21.61 8.65
CA TYR A 368 25.76 22.78 9.24
C TYR A 368 25.14 22.48 10.62
N ILE A 369 24.51 21.33 10.76
CA ILE A 369 23.95 20.84 12.04
C ILE A 369 25.06 20.51 13.03
N ARG A 370 26.14 19.87 12.56
CA ARG A 370 27.29 19.51 13.39
C ARG A 370 27.98 20.74 14.00
N ASP A 371 28.02 21.84 13.28
CA ASP A 371 28.57 23.11 13.74
C ASP A 371 27.64 23.86 14.73
N GLY A 372 26.55 23.22 15.16
CA GLY A 372 25.58 23.72 16.13
C GLY A 372 24.46 24.58 15.53
N ASN A 373 24.56 24.92 14.25
CA ASN A 373 23.53 25.68 13.55
C ASN A 373 22.34 24.77 13.22
N GLY A 374 21.10 25.27 13.39
CA GLY A 374 19.90 24.52 13.06
C GLY A 374 19.55 23.33 13.96
N SER A 375 20.36 23.01 14.98
CA SER A 375 20.13 21.89 15.90
C SER A 375 18.76 21.95 16.60
N ALA A 376 18.29 23.14 16.92
CA ALA A 376 16.95 23.39 17.49
C ALA A 376 15.83 22.98 16.51
N ILE A 377 15.99 23.35 15.25
CA ILE A 377 15.03 23.04 14.17
C ILE A 377 14.99 21.53 13.95
N VAL A 378 16.16 20.87 13.91
CA VAL A 378 16.26 19.42 13.74
C VAL A 378 15.61 18.67 14.91
N LEU A 379 15.82 19.13 16.14
CA LEU A 379 15.20 18.56 17.34
C LEU A 379 13.67 18.68 17.27
N ALA A 380 13.16 19.86 16.90
CA ALA A 380 11.73 20.11 16.76
C ALA A 380 11.11 19.29 15.63
N ALA A 381 11.75 19.25 14.46
CA ALA A 381 11.30 18.47 13.32
C ALA A 381 11.27 16.98 13.62
N ALA A 382 12.34 16.44 14.23
CA ALA A 382 12.41 15.03 14.64
C ALA A 382 11.31 14.67 15.64
N PHE A 383 10.99 15.56 16.59
CA PHE A 383 9.86 15.40 17.49
C PHE A 383 8.52 15.32 16.73
N GLY A 384 8.26 16.28 15.84
CA GLY A 384 7.02 16.30 15.04
C GLY A 384 6.88 15.04 14.17
N ILE A 385 7.98 14.63 13.52
CA ILE A 385 8.04 13.40 12.72
C ILE A 385 7.75 12.16 13.59
N SER A 386 8.33 12.07 14.79
CA SER A 386 8.11 10.92 15.67
C SER A 386 6.66 10.78 16.11
N ALA A 387 6.00 11.89 16.46
CA ALA A 387 4.58 11.94 16.79
C ALA A 387 3.72 11.53 15.59
N PHE A 388 4.03 12.05 14.40
CA PHE A 388 3.32 11.74 13.16
C PHE A 388 3.49 10.27 12.76
N VAL A 389 4.71 9.74 12.71
CA VAL A 389 4.98 8.32 12.39
C VAL A 389 4.26 7.39 13.35
N THR A 390 4.24 7.72 14.65
CA THR A 390 3.51 6.93 15.65
C THR A 390 2.00 6.98 15.41
N SER A 391 1.45 8.10 14.98
CA SER A 391 0.01 8.20 14.67
C SER A 391 -0.37 7.41 13.42
N THR A 392 0.49 7.40 12.39
CA THR A 392 0.22 6.74 11.11
C THR A 392 0.26 5.22 11.18
N ASN A 393 1.01 4.62 12.13
CA ASN A 393 1.03 3.18 12.31
C ASN A 393 -0.31 2.61 12.81
N GLY A 394 -1.20 3.45 13.32
CA GLY A 394 -2.56 3.11 13.72
C GLY A 394 -2.67 2.14 14.89
N ILE A 395 -1.57 1.77 15.57
CA ILE A 395 -1.57 0.75 16.63
C ILE A 395 -2.43 1.19 17.81
N ALA A 396 -2.24 2.39 18.29
CA ALA A 396 -2.99 2.94 19.42
C ALA A 396 -4.42 3.30 19.02
N ALA A 397 -4.60 3.99 17.90
CA ALA A 397 -5.89 4.46 17.40
C ALA A 397 -6.83 3.35 16.86
N SER A 398 -6.40 2.09 16.90
CA SER A 398 -7.22 0.92 16.56
C SER A 398 -7.15 -0.17 17.64
N ALA A 399 -6.59 0.12 18.82
CA ALA A 399 -6.29 -0.89 19.84
C ALA A 399 -7.54 -1.55 20.44
N ILE A 400 -8.64 -0.83 20.53
CA ILE A 400 -9.95 -1.32 20.96
C ILE A 400 -10.69 -1.92 19.78
N SER A 401 -10.72 -1.21 18.65
CA SER A 401 -11.36 -1.65 17.42
C SER A 401 -10.83 -2.99 16.91
N ARG A 402 -9.54 -3.31 17.11
CA ARG A 402 -8.95 -4.61 16.74
C ARG A 402 -9.47 -5.81 17.54
N GLU A 403 -9.98 -5.61 18.74
CA GLU A 403 -10.61 -6.70 19.50
C GLU A 403 -11.91 -7.16 18.81
N GLY A 404 -12.60 -6.25 18.13
CA GLY A 404 -13.84 -6.56 17.44
C GLY A 404 -14.90 -7.14 18.37
N THR A 405 -15.65 -8.12 17.90
CA THR A 405 -16.64 -8.83 18.71
C THR A 405 -16.02 -9.60 19.89
N ASN A 406 -14.70 -9.87 19.87
CA ASN A 406 -14.02 -10.56 20.98
C ASN A 406 -13.72 -9.67 22.19
N ILE A 407 -14.12 -8.39 22.18
CA ILE A 407 -13.91 -7.48 23.32
C ILE A 407 -14.54 -8.00 24.62
N PHE A 408 -15.59 -8.84 24.52
CA PHE A 408 -16.19 -9.49 25.68
C PHE A 408 -15.17 -10.34 26.45
N VAL A 409 -14.21 -10.99 25.77
CA VAL A 409 -13.14 -11.77 26.41
C VAL A 409 -12.30 -10.87 27.31
N CYS A 410 -11.99 -9.65 26.84
CA CYS A 410 -11.24 -8.67 27.65
C CYS A 410 -12.00 -8.28 28.94
N LYS A 411 -13.33 -8.30 28.93
CA LYS A 411 -14.15 -8.00 30.09
C LYS A 411 -14.25 -9.14 31.09
N TYR A 412 -14.19 -10.39 30.63
CA TYR A 412 -14.19 -11.57 31.50
C TYR A 412 -12.83 -11.88 32.12
N LEU A 413 -11.74 -11.34 31.57
CA LEU A 413 -10.42 -11.54 32.16
C LEU A 413 -10.32 -10.83 33.51
N PRO A 414 -9.77 -11.48 34.57
CA PRO A 414 -9.57 -10.89 35.88
C PRO A 414 -8.38 -9.91 35.91
N VAL A 415 -8.41 -8.94 34.99
CA VAL A 415 -7.40 -7.90 34.82
C VAL A 415 -8.09 -6.55 34.81
N SER A 416 -7.61 -5.61 35.63
CA SER A 416 -8.20 -4.27 35.68
C SER A 416 -8.20 -3.60 34.29
N TYR A 417 -9.29 -2.92 33.93
CA TYR A 417 -9.39 -2.20 32.66
C TYR A 417 -8.30 -1.14 32.50
N LYS A 418 -7.87 -0.51 33.61
CA LYS A 418 -6.73 0.40 33.62
C LYS A 418 -5.45 -0.29 33.11
N THR A 419 -5.16 -1.50 33.60
CA THR A 419 -3.98 -2.27 33.15
C THR A 419 -4.08 -2.65 31.67
N GLN A 420 -5.27 -3.04 31.20
CA GLN A 420 -5.49 -3.38 29.80
C GLN A 420 -5.26 -2.18 28.88
N ILE A 421 -5.86 -1.02 29.20
CA ILE A 421 -5.70 0.23 28.43
C ILE A 421 -4.23 0.67 28.44
N THR A 422 -3.57 0.65 29.60
CA THR A 422 -2.15 1.00 29.71
C THR A 422 -1.27 0.07 28.88
N ALA A 423 -1.54 -1.23 28.87
CA ALA A 423 -0.79 -2.19 28.07
C ALA A 423 -0.97 -1.93 26.56
N LYS A 424 -2.18 -1.56 26.13
CA LYS A 424 -2.45 -1.17 24.74
C LYS A 424 -1.68 0.11 24.37
N ALA A 425 -1.62 1.11 25.25
CA ALA A 425 -0.82 2.32 25.06
C ALA A 425 0.66 2.00 24.92
N LEU A 426 1.21 1.22 25.84
CA LEU A 426 2.62 0.83 25.83
C LEU A 426 3.00 -0.02 24.62
N SER A 427 2.08 -0.82 24.08
CA SER A 427 2.32 -1.54 22.83
C SER A 427 2.44 -0.59 21.62
N GLY A 428 1.62 0.45 21.55
CA GLY A 428 1.73 1.53 20.57
C GLY A 428 3.04 2.31 20.72
N MET A 429 3.35 2.72 21.95
CA MET A 429 4.60 3.43 22.26
C MET A 429 5.84 2.62 21.90
N SER A 430 5.88 1.32 22.21
CA SER A 430 7.03 0.46 21.90
C SER A 430 7.32 0.40 20.39
N MET A 431 6.28 0.32 19.58
CA MET A 431 6.42 0.33 18.12
C MET A 431 6.73 1.73 17.57
N GLY A 432 6.23 2.78 18.20
CA GLY A 432 6.60 4.17 17.90
C GLY A 432 8.09 4.43 18.13
N VAL A 433 8.64 3.93 19.25
CA VAL A 433 10.08 4.00 19.55
C VAL A 433 10.89 3.26 18.48
N VAL A 434 10.48 2.05 18.11
CA VAL A 434 11.15 1.28 17.03
C VAL A 434 11.13 2.08 15.72
N GLY A 435 10.00 2.67 15.34
CA GLY A 435 9.88 3.49 14.13
C GLY A 435 10.78 4.72 14.16
N THR A 436 10.79 5.45 15.27
CA THR A 436 11.63 6.64 15.43
C THR A 436 13.12 6.30 15.42
N LEU A 437 13.54 5.22 16.10
CA LEU A 437 14.93 4.76 16.08
C LEU A 437 15.35 4.32 14.68
N SER A 438 14.50 3.64 13.93
CA SER A 438 14.81 3.23 12.57
C SER A 438 14.99 4.44 11.63
N MET A 439 14.19 5.51 11.80
CA MET A 439 14.35 6.77 11.06
C MET A 439 15.63 7.51 11.46
N LEU A 440 15.93 7.57 12.75
CA LEU A 440 17.13 8.23 13.25
C LEU A 440 18.40 7.53 12.77
N LEU A 441 18.42 6.19 12.78
CA LEU A 441 19.51 5.39 12.23
C LEU A 441 19.67 5.62 10.73
N ALA A 442 18.56 5.66 9.99
CA ALA A 442 18.58 5.98 8.57
C ALA A 442 19.18 7.37 8.30
N ALA A 443 18.73 8.38 9.03
CA ALA A 443 19.28 9.74 8.92
C ALA A 443 20.77 9.80 9.28
N ALA A 444 21.22 9.09 10.31
CA ALA A 444 22.61 9.06 10.76
C ALA A 444 23.59 8.42 9.74
N VAL A 445 23.09 7.55 8.85
CA VAL A 445 23.90 6.96 7.76
C VAL A 445 24.26 8.00 6.69
N PHE A 446 23.32 8.93 6.40
CA PHE A 446 23.46 9.90 5.32
C PHE A 446 23.91 11.29 5.78
N MET A 447 23.70 11.61 7.06
CA MET A 447 24.00 12.91 7.65
C MET A 447 24.90 12.75 8.88
N PRO A 448 25.97 13.53 9.03
CA PRO A 448 26.84 13.51 10.21
C PRO A 448 26.18 14.18 11.42
N ILE A 449 25.15 13.53 12.00
CA ILE A 449 24.43 14.03 13.18
C ILE A 449 25.27 13.78 14.45
N PRO A 450 25.52 14.81 15.30
CA PRO A 450 26.27 14.63 16.53
C PRO A 450 25.56 13.67 17.50
N ALA A 451 26.32 12.84 18.22
CA ALA A 451 25.77 11.84 19.14
C ALA A 451 24.90 12.44 20.25
N TYR A 452 25.28 13.63 20.77
CA TYR A 452 24.46 14.32 21.79
C TYR A 452 23.07 14.69 21.24
N LEU A 453 22.99 15.11 19.97
CA LEU A 453 21.72 15.49 19.34
C LEU A 453 20.86 14.25 19.10
N MET A 454 21.44 13.13 18.70
CA MET A 454 20.74 11.84 18.57
C MET A 454 20.12 11.39 19.91
N LEU A 455 20.84 11.57 21.02
CA LEU A 455 20.33 11.29 22.35
C LEU A 455 19.17 12.23 22.73
N LEU A 456 19.30 13.53 22.46
CA LEU A 456 18.24 14.50 22.71
C LEU A 456 16.99 14.23 21.87
N ILE A 457 17.16 13.92 20.58
CA ILE A 457 16.06 13.52 19.69
C ILE A 457 15.33 12.30 20.26
N THR A 458 16.07 11.27 20.63
CA THR A 458 15.48 10.05 21.19
C THR A 458 14.70 10.35 22.49
N ALA A 459 15.26 11.14 23.38
CA ALA A 459 14.62 11.49 24.65
C ALA A 459 13.34 12.31 24.45
N VAL A 460 13.38 13.33 23.60
CA VAL A 460 12.22 14.21 23.36
C VAL A 460 11.14 13.48 22.56
N SER A 461 11.51 12.62 21.62
CA SER A 461 10.56 11.83 20.83
C SER A 461 9.65 10.95 21.68
N ILE A 462 10.09 10.51 22.87
CA ILE A 462 9.26 9.71 23.78
C ILE A 462 7.97 10.46 24.14
N PHE A 463 8.01 11.76 24.35
CA PHE A 463 6.83 12.57 24.66
C PHE A 463 5.87 12.64 23.44
N GLY A 464 6.39 12.87 22.24
CA GLY A 464 5.56 12.87 21.02
C GLY A 464 4.91 11.50 20.74
N ILE A 465 5.65 10.42 20.99
CA ILE A 465 5.17 9.04 20.88
C ILE A 465 4.09 8.76 21.94
N ALA A 466 4.28 9.21 23.18
CA ALA A 466 3.32 9.05 24.26
C ALA A 466 2.03 9.82 23.96
N PHE A 467 2.14 11.08 23.55
CA PHE A 467 1.01 11.90 23.14
C PHE A 467 0.18 11.21 22.06
N SER A 468 0.81 10.80 20.96
CA SER A 468 0.12 10.13 19.86
C SER A 468 -0.52 8.80 20.27
N SER A 469 0.10 8.05 21.17
CA SER A 469 -0.44 6.78 21.67
C SER A 469 -1.63 6.99 22.62
N PHE A 470 -1.55 7.96 23.53
CA PHE A 470 -2.65 8.24 24.46
C PHE A 470 -3.85 8.86 23.75
N SER A 471 -3.64 9.84 22.88
CA SER A 471 -4.70 10.44 22.06
C SER A 471 -5.36 9.40 21.16
N GLY A 472 -4.57 8.54 20.52
CA GLY A 472 -5.09 7.47 19.66
C GLY A 472 -6.02 6.49 20.40
N ILE A 473 -5.63 6.03 21.58
CA ILE A 473 -6.51 5.16 22.38
C ILE A 473 -7.76 5.90 22.85
N LEU A 474 -7.64 7.15 23.25
CA LEU A 474 -8.78 7.95 23.68
C LEU A 474 -9.80 8.12 22.55
N ILE A 475 -9.33 8.36 21.34
CA ILE A 475 -10.17 8.42 20.14
C ILE A 475 -10.86 7.08 19.90
N ASP A 476 -10.11 5.97 19.96
CA ASP A 476 -10.65 4.64 19.69
C ASP A 476 -11.63 4.15 20.77
N LEU A 477 -11.47 4.60 22.02
CA LEU A 477 -12.44 4.36 23.09
C LEU A 477 -13.75 5.12 22.91
N ASN A 478 -13.71 6.32 22.31
CA ASN A 478 -14.91 7.12 22.05
C ASN A 478 -15.66 6.63 20.80
N PHE A 479 -14.96 6.13 19.79
CA PHE A 479 -15.53 5.70 18.51
C PHE A 479 -15.08 4.29 18.13
N PRO A 480 -15.32 3.26 18.97
CA PRO A 480 -14.82 1.92 18.71
C PRO A 480 -15.53 1.27 17.53
N LYS A 481 -14.77 0.77 16.55
CA LYS A 481 -15.29 0.02 15.41
C LYS A 481 -15.19 -1.47 15.68
N LEU A 482 -16.21 -2.04 16.31
CA LEU A 482 -16.19 -3.44 16.78
C LEU A 482 -16.75 -4.45 15.77
N ILE A 483 -17.63 -4.01 14.86
CA ILE A 483 -18.26 -4.88 13.86
C ILE A 483 -17.52 -4.72 12.54
N TRP A 484 -16.77 -5.76 12.16
CA TRP A 484 -16.05 -5.83 10.89
C TRP A 484 -15.94 -7.29 10.42
N ASP A 485 -15.90 -7.46 9.11
CA ASP A 485 -15.81 -8.76 8.43
C ASP A 485 -14.36 -9.10 8.01
N ASN A 486 -13.47 -8.09 8.04
CA ASN A 486 -12.07 -8.21 7.67
C ASN A 486 -11.23 -7.33 8.61
N GLU A 487 -10.11 -7.84 9.10
CA GLU A 487 -9.17 -7.16 9.99
C GLU A 487 -8.64 -5.84 9.40
N GLN A 488 -8.61 -5.71 8.07
CA GLN A 488 -8.20 -4.48 7.39
C GLN A 488 -9.12 -3.30 7.70
N LYS A 489 -10.43 -3.59 7.90
CA LYS A 489 -11.41 -2.56 8.27
C LYS A 489 -11.22 -2.03 9.69
N ALA A 490 -10.63 -2.85 10.57
CA ALA A 490 -10.34 -2.43 11.94
C ALA A 490 -9.17 -1.43 12.02
N VAL A 491 -8.26 -1.43 11.03
CA VAL A 491 -7.03 -0.60 11.05
C VAL A 491 -7.02 0.42 9.91
N LYS A 492 -6.90 -0.03 8.65
CA LYS A 492 -6.67 0.89 7.50
C LYS A 492 -7.92 1.67 7.09
N GLN A 493 -9.10 1.08 7.25
CA GLN A 493 -10.39 1.71 6.96
C GLN A 493 -11.08 2.18 8.24
N ASN A 494 -10.30 2.50 9.27
CA ASN A 494 -10.77 3.04 10.53
C ASN A 494 -10.51 4.54 10.58
N PHE A 495 -11.58 5.33 10.68
CA PHE A 495 -11.50 6.78 10.73
C PHE A 495 -10.71 7.29 11.95
N ASN A 496 -10.69 6.51 13.03
CA ASN A 496 -9.95 6.85 14.25
C ASN A 496 -8.45 7.04 13.98
N VAL A 497 -7.88 6.25 13.07
CA VAL A 497 -6.46 6.38 12.67
C VAL A 497 -6.22 7.71 11.97
N VAL A 498 -7.10 8.08 11.02
CA VAL A 498 -7.02 9.37 10.31
C VAL A 498 -7.20 10.54 11.28
N LEU A 499 -8.17 10.45 12.19
CA LEU A 499 -8.40 11.47 13.21
C LEU A 499 -7.17 11.64 14.12
N ASN A 500 -6.55 10.53 14.56
CA ASN A 500 -5.32 10.58 15.36
C ASN A 500 -4.14 11.20 14.60
N MET A 501 -4.03 10.91 13.30
CA MET A 501 -3.02 11.55 12.44
C MET A 501 -3.21 13.07 12.39
N LEU A 502 -4.44 13.53 12.19
CA LEU A 502 -4.77 14.96 12.16
C LEU A 502 -4.49 15.63 13.51
N VAL A 503 -4.94 15.02 14.61
CA VAL A 503 -4.70 15.54 15.97
C VAL A 503 -3.18 15.62 16.25
N SER A 504 -2.43 14.56 15.92
CA SER A 504 -0.98 14.54 16.12
C SER A 504 -0.27 15.57 15.23
N ALA A 505 -0.67 15.73 13.98
CA ALA A 505 -0.08 16.71 13.06
C ALA A 505 -0.33 18.16 13.53
N VAL A 506 -1.55 18.46 13.98
CA VAL A 506 -1.89 19.82 14.46
C VAL A 506 -1.23 20.11 15.79
N VAL A 507 -1.41 19.24 16.80
CA VAL A 507 -0.94 19.50 18.17
C VAL A 507 0.60 19.45 18.26
N ALA A 508 1.27 18.54 17.55
CA ALA A 508 2.72 18.52 17.49
C ALA A 508 3.28 19.58 16.51
N GLY A 509 2.55 19.91 15.46
CA GLY A 509 2.97 20.86 14.44
C GLY A 509 2.99 22.31 14.94
N ILE A 510 2.04 22.71 15.79
CA ILE A 510 1.99 24.08 16.34
C ILE A 510 3.26 24.45 17.11
N PRO A 511 3.73 23.68 18.12
CA PRO A 511 4.99 23.98 18.80
C PRO A 511 6.21 23.95 17.87
N VAL A 512 6.26 23.00 16.92
CA VAL A 512 7.34 22.93 15.93
C VAL A 512 7.37 24.21 15.10
N PHE A 513 6.23 24.65 14.59
CA PHE A 513 6.13 25.91 13.85
C PHE A 513 6.55 27.12 14.70
N THR A 514 6.10 27.18 15.95
CA THR A 514 6.45 28.27 16.88
C THR A 514 7.95 28.34 17.15
N ILE A 515 8.60 27.17 17.37
CA ILE A 515 10.04 27.05 17.61
C ILE A 515 10.83 27.58 16.41
N VAL A 516 10.41 27.19 15.20
CA VAL A 516 11.05 27.62 13.95
C VAL A 516 10.84 29.13 13.73
N ALA A 517 9.62 29.62 13.88
CA ALA A 517 9.27 31.02 13.63
C ALA A 517 9.92 32.01 14.61
N LEU A 518 10.11 31.60 15.87
CA LEU A 518 10.71 32.43 16.92
C LEU A 518 12.21 32.15 17.12
N HIS A 519 12.84 31.35 16.28
CA HIS A 519 14.27 31.01 16.31
C HIS A 519 14.77 30.60 17.71
N PHE A 520 14.08 29.63 18.35
CA PHE A 520 14.46 29.13 19.66
C PHE A 520 15.87 28.51 19.65
N THR A 521 16.58 28.66 20.76
CA THR A 521 17.84 27.93 20.98
C THR A 521 17.56 26.46 21.24
N LEU A 522 18.57 25.59 21.13
CA LEU A 522 18.44 24.16 21.39
C LEU A 522 17.84 23.84 22.75
N TRP A 523 18.31 24.53 23.79
CA TRP A 523 17.85 24.32 25.16
C TRP A 523 16.42 24.83 25.41
N MET A 524 16.05 25.97 24.79
CA MET A 524 14.67 26.46 24.82
C MET A 524 13.73 25.48 24.11
N THR A 525 14.13 24.96 22.97
CA THR A 525 13.36 23.94 22.23
C THR A 525 13.15 22.68 23.08
N LEU A 526 14.23 22.16 23.68
CA LEU A 526 14.16 20.99 24.56
C LEU A 526 13.19 21.23 25.71
N LEU A 527 13.37 22.34 26.42
CA LEU A 527 12.56 22.67 27.59
C LEU A 527 11.09 22.85 27.23
N THR A 528 10.80 23.56 26.13
CA THR A 528 9.43 23.79 25.64
C THR A 528 8.75 22.46 25.30
N LEU A 529 9.40 21.58 24.52
CA LEU A 529 8.81 20.30 24.11
C LEU A 529 8.58 19.38 25.32
N VAL A 530 9.55 19.30 26.23
CA VAL A 530 9.43 18.45 27.44
C VAL A 530 8.35 18.97 28.37
N LEU A 531 8.26 20.28 28.62
CA LEU A 531 7.25 20.84 29.51
C LEU A 531 5.84 20.74 28.90
N VAL A 532 5.67 21.18 27.66
CA VAL A 532 4.35 21.20 27.02
C VAL A 532 3.81 19.78 26.89
N PHE A 533 4.60 18.87 26.30
CA PHE A 533 4.12 17.50 26.08
C PHE A 533 4.18 16.66 27.34
N GLY A 534 5.11 16.90 28.25
CA GLY A 534 5.10 16.26 29.56
C GLY A 534 3.81 16.51 30.36
N ILE A 535 3.34 17.78 30.37
CA ILE A 535 2.06 18.13 30.99
C ILE A 535 0.88 17.51 30.23
N LEU A 536 0.88 17.59 28.88
CA LEU A 536 -0.18 17.01 28.05
C LEU A 536 -0.26 15.48 28.23
N ASP A 537 0.86 14.80 28.27
CA ASP A 537 0.90 13.35 28.44
C ASP A 537 0.41 12.92 29.83
N LEU A 538 0.77 13.66 30.87
CA LEU A 538 0.25 13.41 32.21
C LEU A 538 -1.28 13.62 32.28
N LEU A 539 -1.78 14.67 31.65
CA LEU A 539 -3.22 14.93 31.57
C LEU A 539 -3.94 13.81 30.78
N LEU A 540 -3.43 13.44 29.61
CA LEU A 540 -4.01 12.36 28.79
C LEU A 540 -3.97 11.02 29.52
N TYR A 541 -2.87 10.68 30.20
CA TYR A 541 -2.77 9.47 31.00
C TYR A 541 -3.79 9.46 32.15
N ASN A 542 -3.99 10.61 32.82
CA ASN A 542 -5.01 10.74 33.86
C ASN A 542 -6.42 10.55 33.30
N ILE A 543 -6.73 11.16 32.16
CA ILE A 543 -8.02 10.99 31.45
C ILE A 543 -8.21 9.52 31.05
N LEU A 544 -7.19 8.86 30.50
CA LEU A 544 -7.26 7.43 30.16
C LEU A 544 -7.48 6.54 31.36
N SER A 545 -6.82 6.84 32.49
CA SER A 545 -6.93 6.04 33.71
C SER A 545 -8.23 6.22 34.49
N THR A 546 -8.98 7.27 34.22
CA THR A 546 -10.26 7.60 34.86
C THR A 546 -11.43 7.48 33.88
N THR A 547 -11.55 8.42 32.96
CA THR A 547 -12.64 8.47 31.97
C THR A 547 -12.52 7.34 30.95
N GLY A 548 -11.29 7.02 30.51
CA GLY A 548 -11.04 5.92 29.56
C GLY A 548 -11.50 4.56 30.10
N VAL A 549 -11.30 4.31 31.40
CA VAL A 549 -11.77 3.09 32.08
C VAL A 549 -13.30 3.02 32.06
N LYS A 550 -13.99 4.13 32.36
CA LYS A 550 -15.46 4.21 32.32
C LYS A 550 -15.99 4.01 30.90
N LEU A 551 -15.31 4.58 29.88
CA LEU A 551 -15.69 4.37 28.48
C LEU A 551 -15.52 2.91 28.07
N PHE A 552 -14.42 2.27 28.44
CA PHE A 552 -14.17 0.85 28.14
C PHE A 552 -15.22 -0.06 28.79
N GLU A 553 -15.64 0.24 30.03
CA GLU A 553 -16.67 -0.49 30.74
C GLU A 553 -18.05 -0.41 30.03
N ARG A 554 -18.38 0.74 29.46
CA ARG A 554 -19.67 0.98 28.75
C ARG A 554 -19.73 0.38 27.35
N ILE A 555 -18.62 -0.06 26.77
CA ILE A 555 -18.65 -0.69 25.43
C ILE A 555 -19.45 -1.99 25.51
N GLU A 556 -20.54 -2.06 24.78
CA GLU A 556 -21.38 -3.25 24.58
C GLU A 556 -21.25 -3.74 23.14
N VAL A 557 -21.34 -5.08 22.93
CA VAL A 557 -21.24 -5.73 21.60
C VAL A 557 -22.56 -6.43 21.29
#